data_650b0caf01ef2979cea8ed0ac4c8fb95
#
_entry.id   650b0caf01ef2979cea8ed0ac4c8fb95
#
_cell.length_a   1.000
_cell.length_b   1.000
_cell.length_c   1.000
_cell.angle_alpha   90.00
_cell.angle_beta   90.00
_cell.angle_gamma   90.00
#
_symmetry.space_group_name_H-M   'P 1'
#
loop_
_entity.id
_entity.type
_entity.pdbx_description
1 polymer ?
#
loop_
_entity_poly.entity_id
_entity_poly.type
_entity_poly.pdbx_seq_one_letter_code
_entity_poly.pdbx_strand_id
1 'polypeptide(L)'
;MEERKNIPGVPDYTVETLAEKRSDYCLLIPIINEGGRILKELDRAKAAGVCGLVDIILCDGGSTDGSMALPGLKSRGVNCLLTKKGPGKQGAQLRMGLHFALERGYAGVLTIDGNNKDSIESVPLFIEKLKEGYDLVQGSRFIKGGKAVNTPPARWLAVRLIH
;
A
#
# COMPACT_ATOMS: atom_id res chain seq x y z
N MET A 1 -8.36 11.70 -15.56
CA MET A 1 -7.61 10.43 -15.76
C MET A 1 -6.40 10.72 -16.61
N GLU A 2 -5.22 10.44 -16.11
CA GLU A 2 -3.93 10.65 -16.79
C GLU A 2 -3.34 9.27 -17.16
N GLU A 3 -2.74 9.11 -18.34
CA GLU A 3 -2.09 7.86 -18.76
C GLU A 3 -0.57 7.97 -18.67
N ARG A 4 0.07 6.88 -18.19
CA ARG A 4 1.52 6.68 -18.16
C ARG A 4 1.87 5.46 -19.00
N LYS A 5 2.71 5.63 -20.00
CA LYS A 5 3.04 4.61 -21.01
C LYS A 5 4.52 4.59 -21.32
N ASN A 6 4.99 3.43 -21.81
CA ASN A 6 6.34 3.23 -22.37
C ASN A 6 7.49 3.55 -21.40
N ILE A 7 7.30 3.31 -20.10
CA ILE A 7 8.33 3.51 -19.08
C ILE A 7 9.07 2.18 -18.90
N PRO A 8 10.39 2.11 -19.13
CA PRO A 8 11.13 0.85 -19.03
C PRO A 8 10.94 0.15 -17.67
N GLY A 9 10.53 -1.11 -17.68
CA GLY A 9 10.33 -1.92 -16.48
C GLY A 9 9.07 -1.61 -15.66
N VAL A 10 8.29 -0.59 -16.04
CA VAL A 10 7.04 -0.21 -15.40
C VAL A 10 5.88 -0.55 -16.32
N PRO A 11 4.81 -1.20 -15.85
CA PRO A 11 3.64 -1.43 -16.69
C PRO A 11 2.97 -0.10 -17.07
N ASP A 12 2.31 -0.05 -18.21
CA ASP A 12 1.42 1.08 -18.53
C ASP A 12 0.29 1.16 -17.49
N TYR A 13 -0.12 2.36 -17.14
CA TYR A 13 -1.17 2.57 -16.14
C TYR A 13 -1.90 3.90 -16.32
N THR A 14 -3.06 3.99 -15.71
CA THR A 14 -3.81 5.23 -15.57
C THR A 14 -3.77 5.74 -14.14
N VAL A 15 -3.91 7.05 -13.98
CA VAL A 15 -3.92 7.75 -12.69
C VAL A 15 -5.24 8.49 -12.53
N GLU A 16 -5.96 8.21 -11.45
CA GLU A 16 -7.08 8.99 -10.95
C GLU A 16 -6.66 9.71 -9.67
N THR A 17 -6.51 11.02 -9.72
CA THR A 17 -6.19 11.84 -8.53
C THR A 17 -7.47 12.21 -7.80
N LEU A 18 -7.60 11.80 -6.54
CA LEU A 18 -8.75 12.03 -5.67
C LEU A 18 -8.50 13.15 -4.66
N ALA A 19 -7.22 13.36 -4.31
CA ALA A 19 -6.75 14.46 -3.47
C ALA A 19 -5.31 14.84 -3.84
N GLU A 20 -4.93 16.07 -3.59
CA GLU A 20 -3.57 16.56 -3.79
C GLU A 20 -2.57 15.91 -2.82
N LYS A 21 -1.27 15.93 -3.20
CA LYS A 21 -0.18 15.50 -2.31
C LYS A 21 -0.14 16.39 -1.06
N ARG A 22 -0.10 15.78 0.12
CA ARG A 22 -0.09 16.47 1.42
C ARG A 22 1.06 16.05 2.32
N SER A 23 1.65 14.89 2.06
CA SER A 23 2.69 14.32 2.88
C SER A 23 3.97 14.08 2.07
N ASP A 24 5.11 14.07 2.76
CA ASP A 24 6.38 13.61 2.17
C ASP A 24 6.47 12.08 2.09
N TYR A 25 5.53 11.37 2.73
CA TYR A 25 5.45 9.91 2.75
C TYR A 25 4.17 9.43 2.08
N CYS A 26 4.26 8.31 1.37
CA CYS A 26 3.07 7.66 0.83
C CYS A 26 2.99 6.18 1.24
N LEU A 27 1.77 5.66 1.26
CA LEU A 27 1.45 4.26 1.50
C LEU A 27 0.91 3.65 0.21
N LEU A 28 1.69 2.74 -0.39
CA LEU A 28 1.30 1.97 -1.57
C LEU A 28 0.57 0.70 -1.14
N ILE A 29 -0.62 0.48 -1.67
CA ILE A 29 -1.43 -0.71 -1.40
C ILE A 29 -1.71 -1.42 -2.72
N PRO A 30 -0.95 -2.49 -3.07
CA PRO A 30 -1.23 -3.30 -4.24
C PRO A 30 -2.48 -4.15 -4.00
N ILE A 31 -3.43 -4.10 -4.92
CA ILE A 31 -4.72 -4.80 -4.81
C ILE A 31 -5.18 -5.37 -6.14
N ILE A 32 -5.98 -6.42 -6.06
CA ILE A 32 -6.81 -6.93 -7.15
C ILE A 32 -7.99 -7.74 -6.58
N ASN A 33 -9.22 -7.30 -6.87
CA ASN A 33 -10.46 -7.97 -6.46
C ASN A 33 -10.51 -8.32 -4.96
N GLU A 34 -10.10 -7.38 -4.09
CA GLU A 34 -10.12 -7.55 -2.63
C GLU A 34 -11.51 -7.23 -2.00
N GLY A 35 -12.43 -6.68 -2.78
CA GLY A 35 -13.82 -6.42 -2.36
C GLY A 35 -13.92 -5.62 -1.08
N GLY A 36 -14.74 -6.10 -0.15
CA GLY A 36 -14.92 -5.45 1.15
C GLY A 36 -13.69 -5.46 2.05
N ARG A 37 -12.64 -6.26 1.76
CA ARG A 37 -11.43 -6.31 2.58
C ARG A 37 -10.66 -5.00 2.50
N ILE A 38 -10.41 -4.51 1.28
CA ILE A 38 -9.71 -3.23 1.10
C ILE A 38 -10.52 -2.07 1.68
N LEU A 39 -11.85 -2.07 1.53
CA LEU A 39 -12.68 -1.01 2.10
C LEU A 39 -12.59 -0.97 3.63
N LYS A 40 -12.61 -2.13 4.30
CA LYS A 40 -12.42 -2.25 5.75
C LYS A 40 -11.01 -1.79 6.18
N GLU A 41 -9.98 -2.09 5.41
CA GLU A 41 -8.61 -1.66 5.69
C GLU A 41 -8.48 -0.14 5.60
N LEU A 42 -9.08 0.48 4.59
CA LEU A 42 -9.13 1.93 4.45
C LEU A 42 -9.96 2.60 5.57
N ASP A 43 -11.05 1.98 6.01
CA ASP A 43 -11.82 2.45 7.16
C ASP A 43 -10.99 2.41 8.45
N ARG A 44 -10.18 1.36 8.67
CA ARG A 44 -9.21 1.25 9.77
C ARG A 44 -8.11 2.33 9.66
N ALA A 45 -7.54 2.54 8.46
CA ALA A 45 -6.56 3.60 8.22
C ALA A 45 -7.09 4.97 8.61
N LYS A 46 -8.33 5.28 8.22
CA LYS A 46 -8.99 6.53 8.54
C LYS A 46 -9.24 6.67 10.05
N ALA A 47 -9.76 5.62 10.69
CA ALA A 47 -10.00 5.61 12.14
C ALA A 47 -8.72 5.77 12.96
N ALA A 48 -7.60 5.21 12.49
CA ALA A 48 -6.28 5.33 13.13
C ALA A 48 -5.53 6.63 12.78
N GLY A 49 -6.12 7.54 12.01
CA GLY A 49 -5.48 8.80 11.62
C GLY A 49 -4.36 8.68 10.58
N VAL A 50 -4.18 7.49 9.96
CA VAL A 50 -3.11 7.24 8.98
C VAL A 50 -3.21 8.19 7.79
N CYS A 51 -4.42 8.52 7.33
CA CYS A 51 -4.67 9.48 6.25
C CYS A 51 -4.13 10.90 6.52
N GLY A 52 -3.83 11.24 7.75
CA GLY A 52 -3.19 12.50 8.13
C GLY A 52 -1.66 12.47 8.13
N LEU A 53 -1.07 11.27 8.07
CA LEU A 53 0.39 11.04 8.15
C LEU A 53 1.00 10.73 6.78
N VAL A 54 0.27 10.02 5.93
CA VAL A 54 0.73 9.58 4.62
C VAL A 54 -0.35 9.81 3.55
N ASP A 55 0.07 9.96 2.31
CA ASP A 55 -0.84 9.90 1.17
C ASP A 55 -1.07 8.43 0.77
N ILE A 56 -2.33 8.01 0.73
CA ILE A 56 -2.69 6.62 0.37
C ILE A 56 -2.84 6.51 -1.14
N ILE A 57 -2.07 5.60 -1.73
CA ILE A 57 -2.05 5.32 -3.17
C ILE A 57 -2.40 3.86 -3.39
N LEU A 58 -3.55 3.61 -4.01
CA LEU A 58 -3.93 2.26 -4.40
C LEU A 58 -3.28 1.90 -5.73
N CYS A 59 -2.64 0.74 -5.78
CA CYS A 59 -1.99 0.18 -6.98
C CYS A 59 -2.84 -0.99 -7.49
N ASP A 60 -3.90 -0.68 -8.24
CA ASP A 60 -4.89 -1.65 -8.70
C ASP A 60 -4.40 -2.47 -9.90
N GLY A 61 -4.55 -3.77 -9.81
CA GLY A 61 -4.24 -4.73 -10.87
C GLY A 61 -5.29 -4.84 -11.97
N GLY A 62 -6.34 -4.02 -11.93
CA GLY A 62 -7.50 -4.06 -12.82
C GLY A 62 -8.68 -4.77 -12.16
N SER A 63 -9.07 -4.36 -10.96
CA SER A 63 -10.21 -4.92 -10.23
C SER A 63 -11.54 -4.71 -10.95
N THR A 64 -12.41 -5.72 -10.87
CA THR A 64 -13.73 -5.75 -11.51
C THR A 64 -14.88 -5.94 -10.52
N ASP A 65 -14.56 -5.99 -9.21
CA ASP A 65 -15.48 -6.29 -8.12
C ASP A 65 -16.23 -5.07 -7.56
N GLY A 66 -16.04 -3.89 -8.16
CA GLY A 66 -16.67 -2.63 -7.73
C GLY A 66 -16.00 -1.96 -6.54
N SER A 67 -14.97 -2.55 -5.93
CA SER A 67 -14.27 -1.97 -4.77
C SER A 67 -13.51 -0.68 -5.08
N MET A 68 -13.23 -0.41 -6.37
CA MET A 68 -12.50 0.77 -6.83
C MET A 68 -13.42 1.96 -7.20
N ALA A 69 -14.64 2.00 -6.72
CA ALA A 69 -15.55 3.13 -6.95
C ALA A 69 -15.00 4.42 -6.32
N LEU A 70 -14.68 5.43 -7.16
CA LEU A 70 -13.96 6.64 -6.77
C LEU A 70 -14.60 7.42 -5.59
N PRO A 71 -15.94 7.59 -5.50
CA PRO A 71 -16.54 8.28 -4.35
C PRO A 71 -16.27 7.56 -3.02
N GLY A 72 -16.31 6.21 -3.04
CA GLY A 72 -16.03 5.37 -1.88
C GLY A 72 -14.57 5.43 -1.44
N LEU A 73 -13.64 5.50 -2.38
CA LEU A 73 -12.21 5.65 -2.11
C LEU A 73 -11.89 7.05 -1.55
N LYS A 74 -12.43 8.09 -2.18
CA LYS A 74 -12.24 9.50 -1.75
C LYS A 74 -12.73 9.71 -0.32
N SER A 75 -13.90 9.18 0.03
CA SER A 75 -14.47 9.30 1.38
C SER A 75 -13.62 8.62 2.46
N ARG A 76 -12.78 7.66 2.08
CA ARG A 76 -11.85 6.91 2.94
C ARG A 76 -10.43 7.48 2.97
N GLY A 77 -10.20 8.63 2.32
CA GLY A 77 -8.92 9.33 2.38
C GLY A 77 -7.87 8.83 1.40
N VAL A 78 -8.27 8.10 0.34
CA VAL A 78 -7.35 7.73 -0.74
C VAL A 78 -6.98 8.97 -1.56
N ASN A 79 -5.68 9.16 -1.83
CA ASN A 79 -5.18 10.29 -2.62
C ASN A 79 -5.15 9.98 -4.12
N CYS A 80 -4.71 8.78 -4.49
CA CYS A 80 -4.64 8.36 -5.89
C CYS A 80 -5.03 6.90 -6.07
N LEU A 81 -5.67 6.61 -7.19
CA LEU A 81 -5.88 5.26 -7.72
C LEU A 81 -5.06 5.11 -9.00
N LEU A 82 -4.09 4.20 -8.98
CA LEU A 82 -3.31 3.79 -10.15
C LEU A 82 -3.89 2.48 -10.67
N THR A 83 -4.34 2.44 -11.91
CA THR A 83 -4.87 1.20 -12.51
C THR A 83 -3.92 0.69 -13.58
N LYS A 84 -3.31 -0.47 -13.31
CA LYS A 84 -2.37 -1.15 -14.19
C LYS A 84 -3.04 -1.60 -15.48
N LYS A 85 -2.35 -1.45 -16.60
CA LYS A 85 -2.71 -2.02 -17.89
C LYS A 85 -1.79 -3.21 -18.23
N GLY A 86 -2.33 -4.18 -18.98
CA GLY A 86 -1.55 -5.33 -19.43
C GLY A 86 -1.13 -6.33 -18.33
N PRO A 87 -0.19 -7.23 -18.62
CA PRO A 87 0.18 -8.36 -17.77
C PRO A 87 0.98 -7.94 -16.52
N GLY A 88 1.18 -8.92 -15.63
CA GLY A 88 1.95 -8.75 -14.39
C GLY A 88 1.07 -8.77 -13.14
N LYS A 89 1.63 -9.28 -12.05
CA LYS A 89 0.99 -9.42 -10.74
C LYS A 89 1.45 -8.30 -9.77
N GLN A 90 1.39 -8.55 -8.49
CA GLN A 90 1.74 -7.61 -7.42
C GLN A 90 3.07 -6.87 -7.63
N GLY A 91 4.13 -7.56 -8.09
CA GLY A 91 5.41 -6.91 -8.37
C GLY A 91 5.33 -5.84 -9.47
N ALA A 92 4.44 -6.00 -10.47
CA ALA A 92 4.19 -4.96 -11.47
C ALA A 92 3.41 -3.79 -10.88
N GLN A 93 2.43 -4.06 -10.01
CA GLN A 93 1.69 -3.01 -9.28
C GLN A 93 2.62 -2.19 -8.38
N LEU A 94 3.55 -2.83 -7.67
CA LEU A 94 4.52 -2.14 -6.83
C LEU A 94 5.49 -1.28 -7.66
N ARG A 95 6.01 -1.79 -8.80
CA ARG A 95 6.86 -0.97 -9.68
C ARG A 95 6.14 0.27 -10.20
N MET A 96 4.87 0.14 -10.57
CA MET A 96 4.01 1.27 -10.95
C MET A 96 3.88 2.29 -9.82
N GLY A 97 3.57 1.83 -8.61
CA GLY A 97 3.43 2.70 -7.44
C GLY A 97 4.73 3.39 -7.04
N LEU A 98 5.86 2.66 -7.04
CA LEU A 98 7.19 3.21 -6.74
C LEU A 98 7.63 4.26 -7.76
N HIS A 99 7.40 3.99 -9.05
CA HIS A 99 7.65 4.97 -10.11
C HIS A 99 6.82 6.24 -9.91
N PHE A 100 5.52 6.09 -9.66
CA PHE A 100 4.64 7.21 -9.39
C PHE A 100 5.08 8.02 -8.17
N ALA A 101 5.46 7.34 -7.09
CA ALA A 101 5.94 7.99 -5.87
C ALA A 101 7.24 8.79 -6.12
N LEU A 102 8.17 8.23 -6.90
CA LEU A 102 9.42 8.90 -7.29
C LEU A 102 9.13 10.16 -8.12
N GLU A 103 8.29 10.06 -9.15
CA GLU A 103 7.91 11.22 -9.98
C GLU A 103 7.23 12.34 -9.18
N ARG A 104 6.48 11.97 -8.14
CA ARG A 104 5.80 12.93 -7.25
C ARG A 104 6.68 13.46 -6.13
N GLY A 105 7.95 13.05 -6.06
CA GLY A 105 8.92 13.52 -5.08
C GLY A 105 8.56 13.14 -3.63
N TYR A 106 8.06 11.93 -3.40
CA TYR A 106 7.90 11.42 -2.04
C TYR A 106 9.27 11.07 -1.45
N ALA A 107 9.52 11.51 -0.22
CA ALA A 107 10.77 11.24 0.50
C ALA A 107 10.84 9.79 1.03
N GLY A 108 9.68 9.16 1.27
CA GLY A 108 9.62 7.78 1.72
C GLY A 108 8.34 7.08 1.28
N VAL A 109 8.47 5.76 1.10
CA VAL A 109 7.38 4.90 0.61
C VAL A 109 7.19 3.74 1.58
N LEU A 110 5.95 3.55 2.02
CA LEU A 110 5.53 2.36 2.76
C LEU A 110 4.72 1.45 1.84
N THR A 111 4.76 0.15 2.11
CA THR A 111 3.92 -0.82 1.40
C THR A 111 3.18 -1.71 2.38
N ILE A 112 1.93 -2.02 2.10
CA ILE A 112 1.09 -2.95 2.86
C ILE A 112 0.19 -3.71 1.89
N ASP A 113 -0.14 -4.97 2.18
CA ASP A 113 -1.05 -5.76 1.34
C ASP A 113 -2.51 -5.35 1.59
N GLY A 114 -3.29 -5.09 0.52
CA GLY A 114 -4.70 -4.67 0.60
C GLY A 114 -5.70 -5.75 1.01
N ASN A 115 -5.25 -6.82 1.67
CA ASN A 115 -6.05 -7.99 2.05
C ASN A 115 -6.62 -7.90 3.49
N ASN A 116 -6.43 -6.78 4.17
CA ASN A 116 -6.88 -6.49 5.54
C ASN A 116 -6.31 -7.44 6.61
N LYS A 117 -5.12 -7.99 6.41
CA LYS A 117 -4.45 -8.90 7.37
C LYS A 117 -3.30 -8.24 8.12
N ASP A 118 -2.76 -7.17 7.61
CA ASP A 118 -1.67 -6.43 8.21
C ASP A 118 -2.17 -5.31 9.13
N SER A 119 -1.28 -4.83 10.00
CA SER A 119 -1.62 -3.79 10.97
C SER A 119 -1.36 -2.41 10.36
N ILE A 120 -2.33 -1.86 9.64
CA ILE A 120 -2.24 -0.52 9.06
C ILE A 120 -2.05 0.55 10.16
N GLU A 121 -2.51 0.26 11.37
CA GLU A 121 -2.31 1.10 12.57
C GLU A 121 -0.83 1.24 12.98
N SER A 122 0.05 0.39 12.45
CA SER A 122 1.49 0.48 12.70
C SER A 122 2.22 1.50 11.82
N VAL A 123 1.57 2.09 10.82
CA VAL A 123 2.16 3.09 9.91
C VAL A 123 2.91 4.20 10.66
N PRO A 124 2.40 4.78 11.78
CA PRO A 124 3.15 5.80 12.52
C PRO A 124 4.54 5.35 12.96
N LEU A 125 4.70 4.09 13.42
CA LEU A 125 5.99 3.55 13.86
C LEU A 125 7.00 3.45 12.71
N PHE A 126 6.53 3.10 11.49
CA PHE A 126 7.39 3.09 10.31
C PHE A 126 7.87 4.50 9.94
N ILE A 127 6.97 5.49 10.00
CA ILE A 127 7.31 6.90 9.75
C ILE A 127 8.35 7.41 10.75
N GLU A 128 8.22 7.08 12.04
CA GLU A 128 9.22 7.42 13.06
C GLU A 128 10.60 6.87 12.69
N LYS A 129 10.69 5.60 12.32
CA LYS A 129 11.96 4.97 11.93
C LYS A 129 12.55 5.57 10.66
N LEU A 130 11.74 5.90 9.66
CA LEU A 130 12.22 6.61 8.46
C LEU A 130 12.77 8.00 8.83
N LYS A 131 12.11 8.72 9.74
CA LYS A 131 12.59 10.04 10.23
C LYS A 131 13.87 9.93 11.07
N GLU A 132 14.13 8.80 11.73
CA GLU A 132 15.40 8.51 12.41
C GLU A 132 16.57 8.29 11.42
N GLY A 133 16.29 8.20 10.10
CA GLY A 133 17.30 8.05 9.06
C GLY A 133 17.56 6.61 8.61
N TYR A 134 16.67 5.67 8.95
CA TYR A 134 16.76 4.31 8.41
C TYR A 134 16.33 4.28 6.94
N ASP A 135 17.17 3.70 6.07
CA ASP A 135 16.89 3.55 4.63
C ASP A 135 15.82 2.48 4.37
N LEU A 136 15.75 1.45 5.23
CA LEU A 136 14.79 0.35 5.12
C LEU A 136 14.26 -0.02 6.49
N VAL A 137 12.92 -0.08 6.60
CA VAL A 137 12.21 -0.51 7.82
C VAL A 137 11.28 -1.65 7.47
N GLN A 138 11.47 -2.81 8.11
CA GLN A 138 10.65 -3.99 7.89
C GLN A 138 9.86 -4.36 9.14
N GLY A 139 8.54 -4.48 9.01
CA GLY A 139 7.68 -5.03 10.06
C GLY A 139 7.83 -6.55 10.18
N SER A 140 7.90 -7.04 11.41
CA SER A 140 7.91 -8.48 11.67
C SER A 140 6.91 -8.85 12.76
N ARG A 141 6.17 -9.94 12.52
CA ARG A 141 5.24 -10.53 13.53
C ARG A 141 5.96 -11.34 14.59
N PHE A 142 7.27 -11.59 14.42
CA PHE A 142 8.07 -12.50 15.25
C PHE A 142 9.08 -11.79 16.16
N ILE A 143 9.14 -10.47 16.12
CA ILE A 143 9.94 -9.67 17.05
C ILE A 143 9.23 -9.52 18.39
N LYS A 144 9.97 -9.10 19.43
CA LYS A 144 9.40 -8.80 20.76
C LYS A 144 8.27 -7.75 20.62
N GLY A 145 7.07 -8.08 21.09
CA GLY A 145 5.86 -7.26 20.94
C GLY A 145 5.08 -7.49 19.65
N GLY A 146 5.62 -8.22 18.68
CA GLY A 146 4.92 -8.64 17.48
C GLY A 146 3.83 -9.68 17.80
N LYS A 147 2.74 -9.67 17.02
CA LYS A 147 1.64 -10.66 17.14
C LYS A 147 1.48 -11.44 15.85
N ALA A 148 1.68 -12.75 15.92
CA ALA A 148 1.38 -13.68 14.84
C ALA A 148 0.06 -14.40 15.17
N VAL A 149 -1.01 -14.04 14.45
CA VAL A 149 -2.35 -14.62 14.64
C VAL A 149 -2.62 -15.63 13.52
N ASN A 150 -3.11 -16.83 13.88
CA ASN A 150 -3.46 -17.89 12.93
C ASN A 150 -2.30 -18.30 11.99
N THR A 151 -1.06 -18.28 12.47
CA THR A 151 0.10 -18.74 11.68
C THR A 151 0.07 -20.26 11.56
N PRO A 152 0.09 -20.84 10.35
CA PRO A 152 0.18 -22.29 10.18
C PRO A 152 1.41 -22.86 10.88
N PRO A 153 1.30 -24.03 11.56
CA PRO A 153 2.40 -24.62 12.34
C PRO A 153 3.70 -24.80 11.54
N ALA A 154 3.58 -25.24 10.29
CA ALA A 154 4.74 -25.41 9.40
C ALA A 154 5.47 -24.09 9.13
N ARG A 155 4.74 -22.98 8.94
CA ARG A 155 5.33 -21.65 8.76
C ARG A 155 6.00 -21.15 10.04
N TRP A 156 5.38 -21.38 11.19
CA TRP A 156 5.94 -21.03 12.50
C TRP A 156 7.27 -21.74 12.75
N LEU A 157 7.33 -23.07 12.45
CA LEU A 157 8.56 -23.85 12.56
C LEU A 157 9.63 -23.35 11.59
N ALA A 158 9.29 -23.11 10.32
CA ALA A 158 10.23 -22.62 9.31
C ALA A 158 10.85 -21.26 9.69
N VAL A 159 10.06 -20.33 10.19
CA VAL A 159 10.59 -19.02 10.64
C VAL A 159 11.56 -19.19 11.82
N ARG A 160 11.28 -20.08 12.77
CA ARG A 160 12.18 -20.36 13.91
C ARG A 160 13.50 -21.06 13.53
N LEU A 161 13.52 -21.76 12.40
CA LEU A 161 14.74 -22.41 11.91
C LEU A 161 15.64 -21.47 11.11
N ILE A 162 15.10 -20.34 10.62
CA ILE A 162 15.84 -19.37 9.79
C ILE A 162 16.33 -18.17 10.63
N HIS A 163 15.72 -17.93 11.79
CA HIS A 163 16.10 -16.93 12.77
C HIS A 163 16.83 -17.57 13.95
#